data_a2eb3bcde51c0ddc1e28e6fe0935634d
#
_entry.id   a2eb3bcde51c0ddc1e28e6fe0935634d
#
_cell.length_a   1.000
_cell.length_b   1.000
_cell.length_c   1.000
_cell.angle_alpha   90.00
_cell.angle_beta   90.00
_cell.angle_gamma   90.00
#
_symmetry.space_group_name_H-M   'P 1'
#
loop_
_entity.id
_entity.type
_entity.pdbx_description
1 polymer ?
#
loop_
_entity_poly.entity_id
_entity_poly.type
_entity_poly.pdbx_seq_one_letter_code
_entity_poly.pdbx_strand_id
1 'polypeptide(L)'
;MESKVKYGQEIGINLIKIAKKLLDNQDLCKLLVNTDLDPLNPNTHPNNIDGISLLHKNIRVVPLVTAEDQTTESKIVLLLDEGGVNRSNSDNENLSLLINIYCPFKEWSITGDTLRPFAIMSEIRKSIQDKRINGLGEIVYRGFNVSTLTEEMGSYMMRFAINAFS
;
A
#
# COMPACT_ATOMS: atom_id res chain seq x y z
N MET A 1 -3.15 -24.01 22.54
CA MET A 1 -2.59 -24.30 21.20
C MET A 1 -3.39 -23.66 20.06
N GLU A 2 -4.71 -23.61 20.15
CA GLU A 2 -5.55 -22.97 19.11
C GLU A 2 -5.33 -21.47 18.91
N SER A 3 -4.92 -20.71 19.94
CA SER A 3 -4.77 -19.25 19.84
C SER A 3 -3.59 -18.79 18.97
N LYS A 4 -2.47 -19.51 18.94
CA LYS A 4 -1.27 -19.10 18.17
C LYS A 4 -1.40 -19.32 16.67
N VAL A 5 -2.15 -20.34 16.25
CA VAL A 5 -2.40 -20.62 14.82
C VAL A 5 -3.38 -19.60 14.24
N LYS A 6 -4.40 -19.25 15.01
CA LYS A 6 -5.36 -18.20 14.62
C LYS A 6 -4.68 -16.85 14.44
N TYR A 7 -3.74 -16.48 15.30
CA TYR A 7 -3.08 -15.19 15.27
C TYR A 7 -2.33 -14.92 13.96
N GLY A 8 -1.50 -15.86 13.51
CA GLY A 8 -0.78 -15.69 12.24
C GLY A 8 -1.71 -15.62 11.03
N GLN A 9 -2.82 -16.34 11.05
CA GLN A 9 -3.84 -16.27 10.01
C GLN A 9 -4.57 -14.92 10.00
N GLU A 10 -4.87 -14.37 11.17
CA GLU A 10 -5.53 -13.06 11.32
C GLU A 10 -4.66 -11.92 10.77
N ILE A 11 -3.35 -11.95 10.98
CA ILE A 11 -2.41 -10.98 10.41
C ILE A 11 -2.49 -11.01 8.88
N GLY A 12 -2.41 -12.18 8.27
CA GLY A 12 -2.51 -12.34 6.81
C GLY A 12 -3.85 -11.85 6.27
N ILE A 13 -4.95 -12.23 6.91
CA ILE A 13 -6.31 -11.77 6.56
C ILE A 13 -6.41 -10.25 6.64
N ASN A 14 -5.86 -9.65 7.69
CA ASN A 14 -5.90 -8.22 7.90
C ASN A 14 -5.07 -7.45 6.86
N LEU A 15 -3.91 -7.98 6.48
CA LEU A 15 -3.09 -7.40 5.41
C LEU A 15 -3.84 -7.42 4.06
N ILE A 16 -4.52 -8.50 3.74
CA ILE A 16 -5.37 -8.60 2.55
C ILE A 16 -6.55 -7.62 2.61
N LYS A 17 -7.15 -7.43 3.79
CA LYS A 17 -8.22 -6.43 3.96
C LYS A 17 -7.74 -5.00 3.66
N ILE A 18 -6.53 -4.65 4.12
CA ILE A 18 -5.90 -3.35 3.79
C ILE A 18 -5.70 -3.25 2.27
N ALA A 19 -5.14 -4.27 1.64
CA ALA A 19 -4.95 -4.29 0.19
C ALA A 19 -6.27 -4.10 -0.56
N LYS A 20 -7.33 -4.80 -0.19
CA LYS A 20 -8.67 -4.63 -0.78
C LYS A 20 -9.23 -3.23 -0.59
N LYS A 21 -8.99 -2.61 0.58
CA LYS A 21 -9.40 -1.23 0.82
C LYS A 21 -8.70 -0.25 -0.10
N LEU A 22 -7.42 -0.46 -0.39
CA LEU A 22 -6.69 0.32 -1.38
C LEU A 22 -7.25 0.12 -2.80
N LEU A 23 -7.62 -1.11 -3.15
CA LEU A 23 -8.18 -1.47 -4.46
C LEU A 23 -9.57 -0.88 -4.73
N ASP A 24 -10.31 -0.50 -3.70
CA ASP A 24 -11.58 0.23 -3.83
C ASP A 24 -11.39 1.66 -4.35
N ASN A 25 -10.18 2.21 -4.30
CA ASN A 25 -9.87 3.55 -4.77
C ASN A 25 -9.51 3.53 -6.26
N GLN A 26 -10.42 3.99 -7.10
CA GLN A 26 -10.24 4.02 -8.55
C GLN A 26 -9.08 4.92 -9.00
N ASP A 27 -8.88 6.05 -8.35
CA ASP A 27 -7.77 6.95 -8.68
C ASP A 27 -6.41 6.30 -8.37
N LEU A 28 -6.30 5.58 -7.26
CA LEU A 28 -5.12 4.77 -6.97
C LEU A 28 -4.89 3.70 -8.04
N CYS A 29 -5.94 2.95 -8.41
CA CYS A 29 -5.84 1.94 -9.45
C CYS A 29 -5.39 2.54 -10.79
N LYS A 30 -5.93 3.69 -11.18
CA LYS A 30 -5.52 4.39 -12.40
C LYS A 30 -4.05 4.81 -12.38
N LEU A 31 -3.56 5.33 -11.25
CA LEU A 31 -2.15 5.70 -11.09
C LEU A 31 -1.20 4.50 -11.20
N LEU A 32 -1.67 3.31 -10.86
CA LEU A 32 -0.87 2.09 -10.93
C LEU A 32 -0.82 1.47 -12.33
N VAL A 33 -1.92 1.56 -13.10
CA VAL A 33 -2.02 0.86 -14.39
C VAL A 33 -1.83 1.76 -15.61
N ASN A 34 -2.19 3.04 -15.51
CA ASN A 34 -2.07 3.97 -16.64
C ASN A 34 -0.69 4.62 -16.63
N THR A 35 0.05 4.46 -17.72
CA THR A 35 1.46 4.89 -17.82
C THR A 35 1.63 6.26 -18.47
N ASP A 36 0.56 6.84 -19.00
CA ASP A 36 0.58 8.15 -19.66
C ASP A 36 0.71 9.34 -18.68
N LEU A 37 0.82 10.54 -19.24
CA LEU A 37 0.98 11.78 -18.47
C LEU A 37 -0.27 12.23 -17.73
N ASP A 38 -1.44 11.74 -18.11
CA ASP A 38 -2.72 12.15 -17.52
C ASP A 38 -3.55 10.92 -17.07
N PRO A 39 -3.02 10.14 -16.11
CA PRO A 39 -3.62 8.86 -15.72
C PRO A 39 -5.00 8.97 -15.06
N LEU A 40 -5.34 10.14 -14.56
CA LEU A 40 -6.61 10.39 -13.86
C LEU A 40 -7.69 11.03 -14.74
N ASN A 41 -7.42 11.29 -16.01
CA ASN A 41 -8.36 11.92 -16.92
C ASN A 41 -9.61 11.05 -17.11
N PRO A 42 -10.81 11.52 -16.69
CA PRO A 42 -12.01 10.70 -16.76
C PRO A 42 -12.49 10.42 -18.18
N ASN A 43 -12.06 11.22 -19.16
CA ASN A 43 -12.43 11.02 -20.57
C ASN A 43 -11.65 9.90 -21.25
N THR A 44 -10.39 9.72 -20.86
CA THR A 44 -9.51 8.65 -21.38
C THR A 44 -9.42 7.47 -20.44
N HIS A 45 -9.58 7.70 -19.14
CA HIS A 45 -9.49 6.69 -18.10
C HIS A 45 -10.72 6.74 -17.18
N PRO A 46 -11.87 6.18 -17.61
CA PRO A 46 -13.07 6.15 -16.78
C PRO A 46 -12.91 5.26 -15.54
N ASN A 47 -13.79 5.43 -14.55
CA ASN A 47 -13.79 4.64 -13.32
C ASN A 47 -14.35 3.23 -13.54
N ASN A 48 -13.63 2.39 -14.28
CA ASN A 48 -14.05 1.04 -14.65
C ASN A 48 -12.98 -0.03 -14.42
N ILE A 49 -11.94 0.28 -13.64
CA ILE A 49 -10.90 -0.69 -13.34
C ILE A 49 -11.48 -1.70 -12.33
N ASP A 50 -11.36 -2.99 -12.66
CA ASP A 50 -11.60 -4.05 -11.70
C ASP A 50 -10.42 -4.12 -10.72
N GLY A 51 -10.60 -3.48 -9.54
CA GLY A 51 -9.54 -3.38 -8.54
C GLY A 51 -9.02 -4.75 -8.09
N ILE A 52 -9.88 -5.74 -7.93
CA ILE A 52 -9.46 -7.06 -7.45
C ILE A 52 -8.49 -7.76 -8.40
N SER A 53 -8.53 -7.42 -9.69
CA SER A 53 -7.58 -7.94 -10.68
C SER A 53 -6.14 -7.47 -10.44
N LEU A 54 -5.95 -6.39 -9.67
CA LEU A 54 -4.63 -5.84 -9.33
C LEU A 54 -4.04 -6.46 -8.07
N LEU A 55 -4.82 -7.22 -7.30
CA LEU A 55 -4.32 -7.92 -6.12
C LEU A 55 -3.30 -8.98 -6.55
N HIS A 56 -2.15 -9.01 -5.86
CA HIS A 56 -0.98 -9.81 -6.18
C HIS A 56 -0.27 -9.44 -7.49
N LYS A 57 -0.74 -8.40 -8.18
CA LYS A 57 -0.10 -7.86 -9.39
C LYS A 57 0.53 -6.48 -9.11
N ASN A 58 -0.28 -5.43 -9.08
CA ASN A 58 0.16 -4.07 -8.78
C ASN A 58 0.12 -3.74 -7.28
N ILE A 59 -0.74 -4.41 -6.51
CA ILE A 59 -0.74 -4.36 -5.05
C ILE A 59 -0.40 -5.74 -4.52
N ARG A 60 0.73 -5.84 -3.82
CA ARG A 60 1.30 -7.10 -3.34
C ARG A 60 1.40 -7.10 -1.81
N VAL A 61 1.21 -8.26 -1.24
CA VAL A 61 1.38 -8.53 0.19
C VAL A 61 2.61 -9.40 0.49
N VAL A 62 3.43 -9.62 -0.52
CA VAL A 62 4.71 -10.33 -0.43
C VAL A 62 5.82 -9.45 -1.00
N PRO A 63 7.05 -9.53 -0.49
CA PRO A 63 8.19 -8.78 -1.01
C PRO A 63 8.43 -9.06 -2.48
N LEU A 64 8.90 -8.05 -3.22
CA LEU A 64 9.37 -8.24 -4.59
C LEU A 64 10.66 -9.07 -4.58
N VAL A 65 10.68 -10.12 -5.41
CA VAL A 65 11.76 -11.12 -5.37
C VAL A 65 12.75 -10.95 -6.53
N THR A 66 12.34 -10.33 -7.64
CA THR A 66 13.19 -10.21 -8.84
C THR A 66 13.37 -8.77 -9.30
N ALA A 67 14.53 -8.49 -9.92
CA ALA A 67 14.81 -7.19 -10.53
C ALA A 67 13.85 -6.88 -11.70
N GLU A 68 13.39 -7.87 -12.45
CA GLU A 68 12.39 -7.71 -13.52
C GLU A 68 11.05 -7.22 -12.97
N ASP A 69 10.62 -7.71 -11.82
CA ASP A 69 9.40 -7.27 -11.17
C ASP A 69 9.44 -5.78 -10.78
N GLN A 70 10.64 -5.23 -10.62
CA GLN A 70 10.83 -3.84 -10.16
C GLN A 70 10.73 -2.82 -11.30
N THR A 71 11.01 -3.19 -12.54
CA THR A 71 11.29 -2.24 -13.62
C THR A 71 10.14 -1.97 -14.59
N THR A 72 9.07 -2.74 -14.55
CA THR A 72 8.05 -2.72 -15.62
C THR A 72 6.80 -1.92 -15.34
N GLU A 73 6.37 -1.82 -14.08
CA GLU A 73 5.10 -1.20 -13.71
C GLU A 73 5.19 -0.53 -12.33
N SER A 74 4.35 0.48 -12.09
CA SER A 74 4.14 1.01 -10.74
C SER A 74 3.48 -0.04 -9.86
N LYS A 75 4.02 -0.23 -8.67
CA LYS A 75 3.59 -1.26 -7.71
C LYS A 75 3.58 -0.75 -6.28
N ILE A 76 2.71 -1.33 -5.50
CA ILE A 76 2.65 -1.15 -4.05
C ILE A 76 2.89 -2.50 -3.38
N VAL A 77 3.77 -2.53 -2.39
CA VAL A 77 4.02 -3.72 -1.56
C VAL A 77 3.70 -3.39 -0.11
N LEU A 78 2.79 -4.15 0.48
CA LEU A 78 2.42 -4.04 1.89
C LEU A 78 3.21 -5.06 2.70
N LEU A 79 3.85 -4.58 3.77
CA LEU A 79 4.64 -5.39 4.69
C LEU A 79 4.27 -5.03 6.13
N LEU A 80 4.37 -5.98 7.01
CA LEU A 80 4.41 -5.75 8.45
C LEU A 80 5.86 -5.79 8.92
N ASP A 81 6.30 -4.72 9.58
CA ASP A 81 7.69 -4.58 10.02
C ASP A 81 7.88 -5.06 11.46
N GLU A 82 6.98 -4.69 12.31
CA GLU A 82 7.11 -4.86 13.74
C GLU A 82 5.80 -5.29 14.36
N GLY A 83 5.83 -6.33 15.16
CA GLY A 83 4.74 -6.73 16.05
C GLY A 83 5.28 -6.80 17.47
N GLY A 84 4.76 -5.98 18.34
CA GLY A 84 5.15 -5.98 19.75
C GLY A 84 3.92 -6.08 20.66
N VAL A 85 4.01 -6.90 21.68
CA VAL A 85 2.97 -6.99 22.70
C VAL A 85 3.03 -5.73 23.57
N ASN A 86 1.90 -5.07 23.72
CA ASN A 86 1.80 -3.93 24.62
C ASN A 86 2.03 -4.39 26.06
N ARG A 87 3.01 -3.79 26.75
CA ARG A 87 3.36 -4.17 28.15
C ARG A 87 2.23 -3.96 29.15
N SER A 88 1.29 -3.08 28.85
CA SER A 88 0.14 -2.79 29.70
C SER A 88 -1.08 -3.69 29.43
N ASN A 89 -1.13 -4.35 28.27
CA ASN A 89 -2.18 -5.29 27.91
C ASN A 89 -1.62 -6.30 26.93
N SER A 90 -1.39 -7.53 27.39
CA SER A 90 -0.78 -8.61 26.60
C SER A 90 -1.60 -9.06 25.39
N ASP A 91 -2.86 -8.67 25.31
CA ASP A 91 -3.76 -9.03 24.22
C ASP A 91 -3.74 -8.01 23.07
N ASN A 92 -3.06 -6.86 23.26
CA ASN A 92 -2.94 -5.80 22.27
C ASN A 92 -1.55 -5.80 21.64
N GLU A 93 -1.48 -5.92 20.34
CA GLU A 93 -0.26 -5.75 19.58
C GLU A 93 -0.26 -4.43 18.81
N ASN A 94 0.86 -3.72 18.89
CA ASN A 94 1.14 -2.59 18.02
C ASN A 94 1.81 -3.11 16.76
N LEU A 95 1.14 -2.97 15.63
CA LEU A 95 1.67 -3.36 14.33
C LEU A 95 2.17 -2.12 13.59
N SER A 96 3.31 -2.24 12.92
CA SER A 96 3.78 -1.26 11.94
C SER A 96 3.52 -1.78 10.54
N LEU A 97 2.75 -1.01 9.77
CA LEU A 97 2.50 -1.27 8.36
C LEU A 97 3.48 -0.45 7.53
N LEU A 98 4.24 -1.11 6.69
CA LEU A 98 5.07 -0.48 5.68
C LEU A 98 4.40 -0.64 4.31
N ILE A 99 4.32 0.46 3.58
CA ILE A 99 3.86 0.45 2.19
C ILE A 99 4.97 1.00 1.32
N ASN A 100 5.61 0.11 0.56
CA ASN A 100 6.59 0.47 -0.44
C ASN A 100 5.90 0.79 -1.77
N ILE A 101 6.23 1.95 -2.34
CA ILE A 101 5.73 2.40 -3.63
C ILE A 101 6.89 2.38 -4.60
N TYR A 102 6.80 1.55 -5.64
CA TYR A 102 7.78 1.46 -6.70
C TYR A 102 7.23 2.10 -7.96
N CYS A 103 7.96 3.07 -8.52
CA CYS A 103 7.58 3.74 -9.76
C CYS A 103 8.77 3.83 -10.71
N PRO A 104 8.67 3.31 -11.94
CA PRO A 104 9.66 3.54 -12.98
C PRO A 104 9.83 5.05 -13.25
N PHE A 105 11.05 5.54 -13.38
CA PHE A 105 11.31 6.97 -13.60
C PHE A 105 10.63 7.52 -14.85
N LYS A 106 10.49 6.72 -15.91
CA LYS A 106 9.78 7.09 -17.13
C LYS A 106 8.31 7.45 -16.92
N GLU A 107 7.70 7.01 -15.80
CA GLU A 107 6.30 7.23 -15.47
C GLU A 107 6.10 8.30 -14.38
N TRP A 108 7.17 8.91 -13.87
CA TRP A 108 7.08 9.81 -12.72
C TRP A 108 6.32 11.11 -13.02
N SER A 109 6.54 11.70 -14.19
CA SER A 109 5.86 12.94 -14.56
C SER A 109 4.40 12.69 -14.89
N ILE A 110 3.52 13.42 -14.23
CA ILE A 110 2.07 13.42 -14.52
C ILE A 110 1.55 14.85 -14.52
N THR A 111 0.39 15.06 -15.16
CA THR A 111 -0.31 16.34 -15.19
C THR A 111 -0.73 16.77 -13.77
N GLY A 112 -0.75 18.07 -13.52
CA GLY A 112 -1.25 18.63 -12.26
C GLY A 112 -0.18 19.06 -11.28
N ASP A 113 1.03 19.38 -11.75
CA ASP A 113 2.15 19.89 -10.95
C ASP A 113 2.58 18.95 -9.81
N THR A 114 2.46 17.65 -10.03
CA THR A 114 2.86 16.61 -9.08
C THR A 114 3.61 15.49 -9.78
N LEU A 115 4.15 14.59 -8.99
CA LEU A 115 4.82 13.39 -9.46
C LEU A 115 4.00 12.15 -9.07
N ARG A 116 4.01 11.14 -9.90
CA ARG A 116 3.25 9.89 -9.71
C ARG A 116 3.44 9.26 -8.34
N PRO A 117 4.66 9.10 -7.79
CA PRO A 117 4.84 8.52 -6.46
C PRO A 117 4.08 9.29 -5.37
N PHE A 118 4.11 10.61 -5.41
CA PHE A 118 3.43 11.44 -4.43
C PHE A 118 1.91 11.45 -4.60
N ALA A 119 1.43 11.37 -5.84
CA ALA A 119 0.01 11.18 -6.11
C ALA A 119 -0.48 9.81 -5.56
N ILE A 120 0.29 8.75 -5.75
CA ILE A 120 0.01 7.44 -5.16
C ILE A 120 -0.02 7.51 -3.63
N MET A 121 0.97 8.15 -3.01
CA MET A 121 0.99 8.36 -1.54
C MET A 121 -0.27 9.08 -1.05
N SER A 122 -0.69 10.12 -1.76
CA SER A 122 -1.92 10.86 -1.43
C SER A 122 -3.15 9.97 -1.47
N GLU A 123 -3.29 9.15 -2.50
CA GLU A 123 -4.43 8.24 -2.63
C GLU A 123 -4.41 7.10 -1.59
N ILE A 124 -3.22 6.59 -1.24
CA ILE A 124 -3.08 5.64 -0.14
C ILE A 124 -3.57 6.25 1.18
N ARG A 125 -3.14 7.47 1.49
CA ARG A 125 -3.57 8.16 2.72
C ARG A 125 -5.08 8.37 2.74
N LYS A 126 -5.69 8.82 1.65
CA LYS A 126 -7.15 8.96 1.54
C LYS A 126 -7.89 7.65 1.80
N SER A 127 -7.30 6.53 1.38
CA SER A 127 -7.94 5.23 1.50
C SER A 127 -7.92 4.66 2.90
N ILE A 128 -6.82 4.84 3.65
CA ILE A 128 -6.60 4.12 4.92
C ILE A 128 -6.27 5.00 6.12
N GLN A 129 -5.76 6.22 5.94
CA GLN A 129 -5.36 7.08 7.06
C GLN A 129 -6.56 7.43 7.94
N ASP A 130 -6.36 7.33 9.25
CA ASP A 130 -7.36 7.64 10.29
C ASP A 130 -8.66 6.83 10.16
N LYS A 131 -8.60 5.72 9.42
CA LYS A 131 -9.72 4.81 9.23
C LYS A 131 -9.55 3.56 10.08
N ARG A 132 -10.67 3.05 10.53
CA ARG A 132 -10.74 1.73 11.18
C ARG A 132 -11.17 0.70 10.16
N ILE A 133 -10.38 -0.34 10.01
CA ILE A 133 -10.71 -1.50 9.20
C ILE A 133 -11.14 -2.61 10.16
N ASN A 134 -12.25 -3.27 9.88
CA ASN A 134 -12.80 -4.33 10.73
C ASN A 134 -11.72 -5.35 11.13
N GLY A 135 -11.53 -5.52 12.42
CA GLY A 135 -10.55 -6.43 12.99
C GLY A 135 -9.14 -5.87 13.14
N LEU A 136 -8.88 -4.61 12.74
CA LEU A 136 -7.54 -4.01 12.81
C LEU A 136 -7.48 -2.86 13.79
N GLY A 137 -8.29 -2.00 13.96
CA GLY A 137 -8.12 -0.75 14.69
C GLY A 137 -7.78 0.40 13.76
N GLU A 138 -7.35 1.50 14.34
CA GLU A 138 -7.06 2.74 13.60
C GLU A 138 -5.69 2.71 12.96
N ILE A 139 -5.62 3.13 11.69
CA ILE A 139 -4.38 3.23 10.93
C ILE A 139 -3.88 4.68 10.98
N VAL A 140 -2.74 4.90 11.62
CA VAL A 140 -2.17 6.24 11.84
C VAL A 140 -0.92 6.43 11.00
N TYR A 141 -0.91 7.46 10.16
CA TYR A 141 0.23 7.80 9.32
C TYR A 141 1.42 8.32 10.14
N ARG A 142 2.62 7.82 9.86
CA ARG A 142 3.86 8.14 10.58
C ARG A 142 4.97 8.77 9.73
N GLY A 143 4.72 8.95 8.45
CA GLY A 143 5.69 9.57 7.54
C GLY A 143 6.15 8.67 6.41
N PHE A 144 7.09 9.16 5.64
CA PHE A 144 7.68 8.43 4.52
C PHE A 144 9.17 8.73 4.39
N ASN A 145 9.87 7.87 3.68
CA ASN A 145 11.27 8.07 3.32
C ASN A 145 11.58 7.39 1.99
N VAL A 146 12.68 7.79 1.37
CA VAL A 146 13.23 7.09 0.21
C VAL A 146 13.66 5.69 0.64
N SER A 147 13.24 4.67 -0.11
CA SER A 147 13.58 3.28 0.17
C SER A 147 14.67 2.77 -0.75
N THR A 148 14.46 2.82 -2.06
CA THR A 148 15.41 2.30 -3.05
C THR A 148 15.49 3.25 -4.23
N LEU A 149 16.71 3.43 -4.75
CA LEU A 149 16.97 4.14 -6.00
C LEU A 149 17.83 3.25 -6.89
N THR A 150 17.39 3.05 -8.12
CA THR A 150 18.14 2.41 -9.19
C THR A 150 18.23 3.36 -10.38
N GLU A 151 18.88 2.96 -11.48
CA GLU A 151 18.92 3.78 -12.69
C GLU A 151 17.54 3.96 -13.35
N GLU A 152 16.63 3.02 -13.13
CA GLU A 152 15.33 2.99 -13.82
C GLU A 152 14.14 3.24 -12.90
N MET A 153 14.31 3.10 -11.59
CA MET A 153 13.22 3.08 -10.62
C MET A 153 13.57 3.79 -9.33
N GLY A 154 12.60 4.53 -8.81
CA GLY A 154 12.62 5.02 -7.44
C GLY A 154 11.53 4.39 -6.60
N SER A 155 11.79 4.21 -5.33
CA SER A 155 10.77 3.78 -4.37
C SER A 155 10.75 4.66 -3.13
N TYR A 156 9.55 4.82 -2.59
CA TYR A 156 9.28 5.46 -1.32
C TYR A 156 8.59 4.47 -0.39
N MET A 157 8.93 4.53 0.88
CA MET A 157 8.30 3.74 1.91
C MET A 157 7.47 4.64 2.82
N MET A 158 6.17 4.37 2.91
CA MET A 158 5.26 4.97 3.88
C MET A 158 5.18 4.08 5.11
N ARG A 159 5.12 4.70 6.28
CA ARG A 159 4.99 4.02 7.56
C ARG A 159 3.70 4.40 8.25
N PHE A 160 2.97 3.41 8.70
CA PHE A 160 1.74 3.55 9.49
C PHE A 160 1.85 2.73 10.77
N ALA A 161 1.30 3.27 11.85
CA ALA A 161 1.04 2.49 13.06
C ALA A 161 -0.40 2.00 13.01
N ILE A 162 -0.62 0.74 13.38
CA ILE A 162 -1.94 0.17 13.55
C ILE A 162 -2.18 -0.02 15.04
N ASN A 163 -3.11 0.75 15.58
CA ASN A 163 -3.51 0.62 16.97
C ASN A 163 -4.59 -0.47 17.06
N ALA A 164 -4.17 -1.69 17.32
CA ALA A 164 -5.10 -2.78 17.57
C ALA A 164 -5.72 -2.60 18.96
N PHE A 165 -7.02 -2.45 18.99
CA PHE A 165 -7.80 -2.54 20.22
C PHE A 165 -8.45 -3.92 20.30
N SER A 166 -8.29 -4.52 21.42
CA SER A 166 -9.06 -5.71 21.79
C SER A 166 -10.55 -5.41 21.89
#